data_a29a65955dca4e66f38b68d57b23f86f
#
_entry.id   a29a65955dca4e66f38b68d57b23f86f
#
_cell.length_a   1.000
_cell.length_b   1.000
_cell.length_c   1.000
_cell.angle_alpha   90.00
_cell.angle_beta   90.00
_cell.angle_gamma   90.00
#
_symmetry.space_group_name_H-M   'P 1'
#
loop_
_entity.id
_entity.type
_entity.pdbx_description
1 polymer ?
#
loop_
_entity_poly.entity_id
_entity_poly.type
_entity_poly.pdbx_seq_one_letter_code
_entity_poly.pdbx_strand_id
1 'polypeptide(L)'
;LKKEISNPPVLPEDKSIRIDSTLLTSFNNKTLSAFYKSTNYRTIWQSEENRKIILEELLKSDEEGLNPEDYKVKTLSDFEKKSATLNDSDLAKYDILLTSSFQKYIIHLTNGTLNPRKLYKNWDLKENYININETLTHLLDSDSLADKIEQLKPNHIVYKRLKKALRLINTFPKDNFKTLKIAQIISPNDTTPSIIDIKKRLIYWKELQFNDSLTSIYDEETILAIEKFQNRHGLAVDAIIGPATIASLNFSKKQRMQQIIVNLERWKWYPKEMGKEYVIINIPDYRLTLVKDRDTLRTHRVIVGRAKRKTPILSSKLTQVVFNPTWTVPPTILREDVIPAILKSRSYLSESNIKVYDSNGRIVSPYEWQLSHARSYRYVQSPGTFNSLGMVKIIFPNRFSVYLHDTNHRDYFDKIDRSLSSGCVRVDDPLELTEYLLDDAVNWNLDKITEILQNEKTKFVKIKKEVSFHLLYWTAWSENNKLIFRDDIYNLDADLYTKLRN
;
A
#
# COMPACT_ATOMS: atom_id res chain seq x y z
N LEU A 1 -6.02 -37.05 3.81
CA LEU A 1 -6.73 -36.66 2.61
C LEU A 1 -5.78 -36.84 1.43
N LYS A 2 -6.02 -37.87 0.60
CA LYS A 2 -5.30 -38.15 -0.64
C LYS A 2 -5.54 -36.98 -1.58
N LYS A 3 -4.48 -36.27 -2.03
CA LYS A 3 -4.54 -35.33 -3.13
C LYS A 3 -4.96 -36.13 -4.38
N GLU A 4 -6.12 -35.82 -4.90
CA GLU A 4 -6.48 -36.20 -6.27
C GLU A 4 -5.46 -35.51 -7.20
N ILE A 5 -4.72 -36.36 -7.91
CA ILE A 5 -3.88 -35.94 -9.02
C ILE A 5 -4.87 -35.57 -10.12
N SER A 6 -5.02 -34.28 -10.42
CA SER A 6 -5.81 -33.82 -11.58
C SER A 6 -5.27 -34.48 -12.84
N ASN A 7 -6.14 -35.13 -13.60
CA ASN A 7 -5.77 -35.70 -14.89
C ASN A 7 -5.17 -34.61 -15.80
N PRO A 8 -4.16 -34.93 -16.60
CA PRO A 8 -3.61 -33.97 -17.56
C PRO A 8 -4.71 -33.54 -18.54
N PRO A 9 -4.65 -32.29 -19.07
CA PRO A 9 -5.64 -31.77 -19.99
C PRO A 9 -5.77 -32.67 -21.22
N VAL A 10 -7.01 -33.06 -21.58
CA VAL A 10 -7.29 -33.79 -22.80
C VAL A 10 -7.18 -32.82 -23.97
N LEU A 11 -6.01 -32.81 -24.61
CA LEU A 11 -5.77 -31.99 -25.82
C LEU A 11 -6.36 -32.73 -27.03
N PRO A 12 -6.99 -31.99 -28.00
CA PRO A 12 -7.43 -32.60 -29.26
C PRO A 12 -6.21 -33.20 -29.96
N GLU A 13 -6.19 -34.50 -30.17
CA GLU A 13 -5.00 -35.23 -30.67
C GLU A 13 -4.54 -34.83 -32.08
N ASP A 14 -5.40 -34.18 -32.87
CA ASP A 14 -5.26 -34.10 -34.32
C ASP A 14 -4.35 -32.98 -34.87
N LYS A 15 -3.83 -32.06 -34.02
CA LYS A 15 -2.94 -30.94 -34.48
C LYS A 15 -1.75 -30.66 -33.58
N SER A 16 -1.54 -31.42 -32.54
CA SER A 16 -0.44 -31.19 -31.60
C SER A 16 0.87 -31.81 -32.09
N ILE A 17 1.95 -31.04 -32.04
CA ILE A 17 3.29 -31.43 -32.48
C ILE A 17 4.08 -31.89 -31.26
N ARG A 18 4.95 -32.92 -31.45
CA ARG A 18 5.85 -33.35 -30.40
C ARG A 18 7.03 -32.39 -30.26
N ILE A 19 7.26 -31.91 -29.04
CA ILE A 19 8.35 -30.99 -28.71
C ILE A 19 9.61 -31.82 -28.37
N ASP A 20 10.76 -31.47 -28.94
CA ASP A 20 12.03 -32.04 -28.60
C ASP A 20 12.45 -31.59 -27.17
N SER A 21 12.84 -32.56 -26.33
CA SER A 21 13.33 -32.26 -24.98
C SER A 21 14.59 -31.41 -24.93
N THR A 22 15.44 -31.46 -25.95
CA THR A 22 16.64 -30.60 -26.09
C THR A 22 16.23 -29.15 -26.27
N LEU A 23 15.19 -28.88 -27.04
CA LEU A 23 14.65 -27.53 -27.23
C LEU A 23 14.13 -26.96 -25.90
N LEU A 24 13.40 -27.74 -25.08
CA LEU A 24 12.94 -27.33 -23.76
C LEU A 24 14.11 -27.02 -22.80
N THR A 25 15.17 -27.81 -22.87
CA THR A 25 16.36 -27.62 -22.02
C THR A 25 17.05 -26.30 -22.32
N SER A 26 17.01 -25.84 -23.57
CA SER A 26 17.60 -24.55 -23.98
C SER A 26 16.94 -23.33 -23.31
N PHE A 27 15.71 -23.43 -22.86
CA PHE A 27 15.01 -22.38 -22.11
C PHE A 27 15.43 -22.28 -20.63
N ASN A 28 16.19 -23.25 -20.13
CA ASN A 28 16.69 -23.30 -18.75
C ASN A 28 15.62 -22.98 -17.67
N ASN A 29 14.40 -23.47 -17.85
CA ASN A 29 13.26 -23.23 -16.98
C ASN A 29 12.64 -24.56 -16.52
N LYS A 30 12.92 -24.94 -15.25
CA LYS A 30 12.43 -26.21 -14.66
C LYS A 30 10.91 -26.29 -14.60
N THR A 31 10.23 -25.17 -14.33
CA THR A 31 8.76 -25.10 -14.23
C THR A 31 8.13 -25.35 -15.61
N LEU A 32 8.66 -24.73 -16.63
CA LEU A 32 8.25 -24.90 -18.02
C LEU A 32 8.47 -26.37 -18.48
N SER A 33 9.63 -26.93 -18.17
CA SER A 33 9.95 -28.33 -18.49
C SER A 33 9.02 -29.31 -17.79
N ALA A 34 8.68 -29.06 -16.53
CA ALA A 34 7.72 -29.87 -15.77
C ALA A 34 6.31 -29.78 -16.36
N PHE A 35 5.90 -28.61 -16.82
CA PHE A 35 4.62 -28.41 -17.50
C PHE A 35 4.53 -29.24 -18.79
N TYR A 36 5.51 -29.12 -19.69
CA TYR A 36 5.50 -29.88 -20.94
C TYR A 36 5.67 -31.40 -20.73
N LYS A 37 6.32 -31.81 -19.65
CA LYS A 37 6.33 -33.25 -19.28
C LYS A 37 4.92 -33.72 -18.96
N SER A 38 4.08 -32.94 -18.29
CA SER A 38 2.68 -33.29 -17.99
C SER A 38 1.79 -33.37 -19.22
N THR A 39 2.13 -32.65 -20.30
CA THR A 39 1.45 -32.69 -21.61
C THR A 39 2.06 -33.71 -22.57
N ASN A 40 2.85 -34.67 -22.09
CA ASN A 40 3.57 -35.65 -22.92
C ASN A 40 4.43 -35.01 -24.02
N TYR A 41 5.05 -33.86 -23.71
CA TYR A 41 5.88 -33.09 -24.64
C TYR A 41 5.16 -32.70 -25.93
N ARG A 42 3.88 -32.33 -25.83
CA ARG A 42 3.09 -31.83 -26.98
C ARG A 42 2.85 -30.34 -26.89
N THR A 43 2.73 -29.69 -28.04
CA THR A 43 2.28 -28.30 -28.14
C THR A 43 0.86 -28.16 -27.61
N ILE A 44 0.51 -26.99 -27.05
CA ILE A 44 -0.77 -26.77 -26.36
C ILE A 44 -1.60 -25.62 -26.96
N TRP A 45 -0.97 -24.75 -27.76
CA TRP A 45 -1.62 -23.55 -28.31
C TRP A 45 -2.16 -23.78 -29.73
N GLN A 46 -3.00 -24.81 -29.96
CA GLN A 46 -3.64 -25.08 -31.25
C GLN A 46 -4.74 -24.06 -31.56
N SER A 47 -5.49 -23.59 -30.54
CA SER A 47 -6.53 -22.58 -30.71
C SER A 47 -5.95 -21.21 -31.06
N GLU A 48 -6.26 -20.72 -32.25
CA GLU A 48 -5.88 -19.36 -32.68
C GLU A 48 -6.52 -18.28 -31.78
N GLU A 49 -7.76 -18.52 -31.36
CA GLU A 49 -8.48 -17.64 -30.44
C GLU A 49 -7.73 -17.48 -29.10
N ASN A 50 -7.32 -18.60 -28.47
CA ASN A 50 -6.58 -18.58 -27.22
C ASN A 50 -5.22 -17.87 -27.38
N ARG A 51 -4.52 -18.09 -28.49
CA ARG A 51 -3.25 -17.39 -28.75
C ARG A 51 -3.46 -15.88 -28.87
N LYS A 52 -4.52 -15.44 -29.59
CA LYS A 52 -4.86 -14.02 -29.71
C LYS A 52 -5.21 -13.38 -28.37
N ILE A 53 -6.02 -14.05 -27.53
CA ILE A 53 -6.36 -13.57 -26.19
C ILE A 53 -5.07 -13.36 -25.38
N ILE A 54 -4.16 -14.33 -25.34
CA ILE A 54 -2.93 -14.21 -24.58
C ILE A 54 -2.05 -13.08 -25.12
N LEU A 55 -1.87 -13.01 -26.43
CA LEU A 55 -1.06 -11.94 -27.04
C LEU A 55 -1.63 -10.56 -26.73
N GLU A 56 -2.95 -10.40 -26.75
CA GLU A 56 -3.60 -9.15 -26.36
C GLU A 56 -3.37 -8.80 -24.90
N GLU A 57 -3.49 -9.76 -23.97
CA GLU A 57 -3.20 -9.56 -22.55
C GLU A 57 -1.72 -9.16 -22.33
N LEU A 58 -0.80 -9.82 -23.02
CA LEU A 58 0.63 -9.49 -22.94
C LEU A 58 0.94 -8.10 -23.51
N LEU A 59 0.32 -7.73 -24.64
CA LEU A 59 0.44 -6.40 -25.25
C LEU A 59 -0.09 -5.30 -24.34
N LYS A 60 -1.21 -5.53 -23.66
CA LYS A 60 -1.87 -4.60 -22.73
C LYS A 60 -1.36 -4.72 -21.28
N SER A 61 -0.30 -5.45 -21.03
CA SER A 61 0.24 -5.65 -19.68
C SER A 61 0.67 -4.34 -18.99
N ASP A 62 0.95 -3.29 -19.76
CA ASP A 62 1.21 -1.95 -19.26
C ASP A 62 0.00 -1.32 -18.56
N GLU A 63 -1.24 -1.70 -18.90
CA GLU A 63 -2.44 -1.29 -18.16
C GLU A 63 -2.49 -1.86 -16.73
N GLU A 64 -1.75 -2.93 -16.48
CA GLU A 64 -1.52 -3.53 -15.15
C GLU A 64 -0.23 -2.98 -14.47
N GLY A 65 0.41 -1.96 -15.07
CA GLY A 65 1.67 -1.39 -14.60
C GLY A 65 2.90 -2.27 -14.87
N LEU A 66 2.74 -3.36 -15.62
CA LEU A 66 3.82 -4.27 -16.03
C LEU A 66 4.55 -3.72 -17.27
N ASN A 67 5.66 -4.34 -17.65
CA ASN A 67 6.41 -3.96 -18.84
C ASN A 67 6.19 -5.02 -19.94
N PRO A 68 5.55 -4.70 -21.10
CA PRO A 68 5.32 -5.65 -22.18
C PRO A 68 6.62 -6.29 -22.72
N GLU A 69 7.74 -5.58 -22.69
CA GLU A 69 9.04 -6.10 -23.14
C GLU A 69 9.50 -7.34 -22.34
N ASP A 70 9.05 -7.46 -21.08
CA ASP A 70 9.34 -8.62 -20.24
C ASP A 70 8.77 -9.93 -20.78
N TYR A 71 7.78 -9.86 -21.67
CA TYR A 71 7.03 -10.99 -22.21
C TYR A 71 7.35 -11.26 -23.69
N LYS A 72 8.41 -10.65 -24.24
CA LYS A 72 8.86 -10.86 -25.64
C LYS A 72 7.75 -10.64 -26.68
N VAL A 73 6.88 -9.66 -26.44
CA VAL A 73 5.64 -9.45 -27.21
C VAL A 73 5.91 -9.28 -28.70
N LYS A 74 6.97 -8.56 -29.07
CA LYS A 74 7.36 -8.36 -30.47
C LYS A 74 7.63 -9.69 -31.16
N THR A 75 8.47 -10.53 -30.56
CA THR A 75 8.83 -11.85 -31.12
C THR A 75 7.59 -12.75 -31.24
N LEU A 76 6.74 -12.77 -30.21
CA LEU A 76 5.50 -13.55 -30.23
C LEU A 76 4.54 -13.06 -31.32
N SER A 77 4.38 -11.75 -31.49
CA SER A 77 3.55 -11.18 -32.56
C SER A 77 4.09 -11.53 -33.97
N ASP A 78 5.41 -11.58 -34.11
CA ASP A 78 6.02 -11.96 -35.42
C ASP A 78 5.83 -13.46 -35.72
N PHE A 79 5.83 -14.34 -34.69
CA PHE A 79 5.45 -15.74 -34.84
C PHE A 79 3.96 -15.90 -35.22
N GLU A 80 3.06 -15.20 -34.51
CA GLU A 80 1.62 -15.30 -34.76
C GLU A 80 1.25 -14.88 -36.18
N LYS A 81 1.82 -13.79 -36.72
CA LYS A 81 1.59 -13.36 -38.11
C LYS A 81 1.95 -14.43 -39.16
N LYS A 82 2.88 -15.33 -38.83
CA LYS A 82 3.37 -16.40 -39.70
C LYS A 82 2.82 -17.77 -39.30
N SER A 83 1.96 -17.87 -38.29
CA SER A 83 1.55 -19.12 -37.66
C SER A 83 1.06 -20.18 -38.63
N ALA A 84 0.32 -19.77 -39.70
CA ALA A 84 -0.16 -20.68 -40.75
C ALA A 84 0.92 -21.28 -41.66
N THR A 85 2.12 -20.73 -41.66
CA THR A 85 3.22 -21.13 -42.58
C THR A 85 4.46 -21.62 -41.83
N LEU A 86 4.41 -21.70 -40.50
CA LEU A 86 5.52 -22.19 -39.70
C LEU A 86 5.73 -23.70 -39.91
N ASN A 87 6.96 -24.12 -39.94
CA ASN A 87 7.32 -25.56 -39.85
C ASN A 87 7.19 -26.04 -38.39
N ASP A 88 7.20 -27.36 -38.20
CA ASP A 88 7.00 -27.99 -36.85
C ASP A 88 8.00 -27.49 -35.81
N SER A 89 9.28 -27.26 -36.21
CA SER A 89 10.30 -26.77 -35.28
C SER A 89 10.00 -25.35 -34.80
N ASP A 90 9.55 -24.47 -35.69
CA ASP A 90 9.22 -23.09 -35.37
C ASP A 90 7.88 -22.98 -34.63
N LEU A 91 6.90 -23.84 -34.95
CA LEU A 91 5.68 -23.99 -34.15
C LEU A 91 5.99 -24.43 -32.72
N ALA A 92 6.85 -25.41 -32.53
CA ALA A 92 7.28 -25.85 -31.19
C ALA A 92 7.98 -24.74 -30.43
N LYS A 93 8.87 -23.96 -31.07
CA LYS A 93 9.52 -22.78 -30.45
C LYS A 93 8.52 -21.71 -30.06
N TYR A 94 7.55 -21.41 -30.93
CA TYR A 94 6.50 -20.44 -30.67
C TYR A 94 5.64 -20.88 -29.47
N ASP A 95 5.18 -22.11 -29.44
CA ASP A 95 4.37 -22.69 -28.35
C ASP A 95 5.09 -22.59 -26.99
N ILE A 96 6.37 -22.98 -26.94
CA ILE A 96 7.20 -22.88 -25.73
C ILE A 96 7.39 -21.41 -25.30
N LEU A 97 7.66 -20.53 -26.24
CA LEU A 97 7.89 -19.12 -25.96
C LEU A 97 6.63 -18.44 -25.43
N LEU A 98 5.47 -18.72 -26.04
CA LEU A 98 4.17 -18.21 -25.60
C LEU A 98 3.84 -18.72 -24.20
N THR A 99 4.01 -20.03 -23.94
CA THR A 99 3.83 -20.62 -22.61
C THR A 99 4.72 -19.95 -21.57
N SER A 100 6.01 -19.83 -21.84
CA SER A 100 6.97 -19.21 -20.92
C SER A 100 6.63 -17.76 -20.62
N SER A 101 6.27 -17.00 -21.64
CA SER A 101 5.88 -15.58 -21.49
C SER A 101 4.57 -15.45 -20.71
N PHE A 102 3.60 -16.32 -20.97
CA PHE A 102 2.31 -16.32 -20.28
C PHE A 102 2.44 -16.78 -18.83
N GLN A 103 3.25 -17.82 -18.52
CA GLN A 103 3.57 -18.19 -17.15
C GLN A 103 4.22 -17.02 -16.38
N LYS A 104 5.17 -16.32 -16.99
CA LYS A 104 5.81 -15.14 -16.40
C LYS A 104 4.79 -14.04 -16.13
N TYR A 105 3.89 -13.76 -17.08
CA TYR A 105 2.83 -12.77 -16.94
C TYR A 105 1.89 -13.10 -15.78
N ILE A 106 1.41 -14.35 -15.69
CA ILE A 106 0.53 -14.80 -14.60
C ILE A 106 1.21 -14.59 -13.24
N ILE A 107 2.49 -14.97 -13.11
CA ILE A 107 3.25 -14.77 -11.87
C ILE A 107 3.34 -13.27 -11.54
N HIS A 108 3.69 -12.43 -12.50
CA HIS A 108 3.80 -10.99 -12.28
C HIS A 108 2.45 -10.35 -11.96
N LEU A 109 1.37 -10.82 -12.55
CA LEU A 109 0.01 -10.34 -12.32
C LEU A 109 -0.50 -10.68 -10.91
N THR A 110 -0.14 -11.85 -10.40
CA THR A 110 -0.65 -12.38 -9.12
C THR A 110 0.24 -12.05 -7.92
N ASN A 111 1.56 -11.97 -8.13
CA ASN A 111 2.55 -11.87 -7.05
C ASN A 111 3.42 -10.60 -7.18
N GLY A 112 3.23 -9.85 -8.26
CA GLY A 112 4.12 -8.74 -8.61
C GLY A 112 5.42 -9.21 -9.26
N THR A 113 6.18 -8.25 -9.78
CA THR A 113 7.46 -8.48 -10.46
C THR A 113 8.60 -8.70 -9.46
N LEU A 114 8.53 -8.04 -8.30
CA LEU A 114 9.58 -8.03 -7.29
C LEU A 114 9.10 -8.71 -5.99
N ASN A 115 10.05 -9.22 -5.19
CA ASN A 115 9.76 -9.76 -3.88
C ASN A 115 9.88 -8.66 -2.79
N PRO A 116 8.77 -8.21 -2.17
CA PRO A 116 8.81 -7.12 -1.20
C PRO A 116 9.60 -7.46 0.08
N ARG A 117 9.70 -8.72 0.48
CA ARG A 117 10.48 -9.15 1.66
C ARG A 117 11.99 -8.95 1.47
N LYS A 118 12.46 -9.00 0.22
CA LYS A 118 13.86 -8.69 -0.12
C LYS A 118 14.12 -7.18 -0.16
N LEU A 119 13.08 -6.38 -0.39
CA LEU A 119 13.18 -4.93 -0.52
C LEU A 119 13.03 -4.20 0.82
N TYR A 120 12.12 -4.69 1.70
CA TYR A 120 11.70 -3.95 2.89
C TYR A 120 11.82 -4.77 4.16
N LYS A 121 12.61 -4.30 5.14
CA LYS A 121 12.77 -4.93 6.46
C LYS A 121 11.49 -4.91 7.31
N ASN A 122 10.64 -3.91 7.10
CA ASN A 122 9.38 -3.69 7.83
C ASN A 122 8.16 -4.24 7.08
N TRP A 123 8.35 -5.28 6.28
CA TRP A 123 7.31 -5.98 5.53
C TRP A 123 6.96 -7.32 6.16
N ASP A 124 5.69 -7.55 6.47
CA ASP A 124 5.20 -8.77 7.09
C ASP A 124 3.83 -9.21 6.56
N LEU A 125 3.71 -9.25 5.23
CA LEU A 125 2.57 -9.86 4.57
C LEU A 125 2.93 -11.28 4.15
N LYS A 126 1.95 -12.18 4.14
CA LYS A 126 2.10 -13.50 3.53
C LYS A 126 2.28 -13.32 2.02
N GLU A 127 3.19 -14.11 1.44
CA GLU A 127 3.33 -14.15 -0.01
C GLU A 127 2.09 -14.81 -0.62
N ASN A 128 1.62 -14.26 -1.73
CA ASN A 128 0.60 -14.91 -2.54
C ASN A 128 1.26 -16.10 -3.21
N TYR A 129 0.83 -17.33 -2.86
CA TYR A 129 1.34 -18.55 -3.50
C TYR A 129 0.48 -18.89 -4.70
N ILE A 130 1.13 -19.19 -5.81
CA ILE A 130 0.48 -19.72 -7.01
C ILE A 130 1.25 -20.95 -7.52
N ASN A 131 0.53 -22.03 -7.77
CA ASN A 131 1.06 -23.15 -8.55
C ASN A 131 0.84 -22.85 -10.03
N ILE A 132 1.87 -22.32 -10.69
CA ILE A 132 1.73 -21.82 -12.05
C ILE A 132 1.31 -22.90 -13.06
N ASN A 133 1.79 -24.12 -12.90
CA ASN A 133 1.45 -25.21 -13.82
C ASN A 133 -0.01 -25.66 -13.66
N GLU A 134 -0.48 -25.80 -12.43
CA GLU A 134 -1.89 -26.09 -12.12
C GLU A 134 -2.79 -24.95 -12.60
N THR A 135 -2.39 -23.69 -12.36
CA THR A 135 -3.13 -22.53 -12.83
C THR A 135 -3.23 -22.52 -14.37
N LEU A 136 -2.14 -22.79 -15.05
CA LEU A 136 -2.13 -22.83 -16.52
C LEU A 136 -3.04 -23.95 -17.05
N THR A 137 -3.00 -25.13 -16.43
CA THR A 137 -3.92 -26.24 -16.77
C THR A 137 -5.38 -25.81 -16.63
N HIS A 138 -5.76 -25.22 -15.49
CA HIS A 138 -7.12 -24.72 -15.28
C HIS A 138 -7.54 -23.60 -16.27
N LEU A 139 -6.59 -22.79 -16.72
CA LEU A 139 -6.87 -21.77 -17.72
C LEU A 139 -7.14 -22.41 -19.10
N LEU A 140 -6.39 -23.45 -19.49
CA LEU A 140 -6.54 -24.16 -20.74
C LEU A 140 -7.85 -24.97 -20.81
N ASP A 141 -8.30 -25.52 -19.67
CA ASP A 141 -9.52 -26.32 -19.57
C ASP A 141 -10.79 -25.46 -19.42
N SER A 142 -10.67 -24.13 -19.47
CA SER A 142 -11.81 -23.24 -19.24
C SER A 142 -12.56 -22.87 -20.52
N ASP A 143 -13.87 -22.69 -20.42
CA ASP A 143 -14.73 -22.21 -21.52
C ASP A 143 -14.47 -20.75 -21.88
N SER A 144 -13.87 -19.95 -20.99
CA SER A 144 -13.51 -18.55 -21.21
C SER A 144 -12.15 -18.23 -20.59
N LEU A 145 -11.11 -18.28 -21.41
CA LEU A 145 -9.75 -17.94 -21.02
C LEU A 145 -9.64 -16.49 -20.53
N ALA A 146 -10.28 -15.56 -21.22
CA ALA A 146 -10.24 -14.12 -20.88
C ALA A 146 -10.81 -13.84 -19.48
N ASP A 147 -11.97 -14.42 -19.14
CA ASP A 147 -12.61 -14.23 -17.82
C ASP A 147 -11.77 -14.83 -16.71
N LYS A 148 -11.13 -15.97 -16.95
CA LYS A 148 -10.25 -16.60 -15.97
C LYS A 148 -8.97 -15.80 -15.73
N ILE A 149 -8.39 -15.20 -16.77
CA ILE A 149 -7.26 -14.28 -16.64
C ILE A 149 -7.67 -13.06 -15.80
N GLU A 150 -8.85 -12.48 -16.06
CA GLU A 150 -9.34 -11.33 -15.28
C GLU A 150 -9.51 -11.69 -13.78
N GLN A 151 -9.96 -12.92 -13.45
CA GLN A 151 -10.08 -13.39 -12.07
C GLN A 151 -8.73 -13.54 -11.34
N LEU A 152 -7.62 -13.65 -12.05
CA LEU A 152 -6.28 -13.69 -11.44
C LEU A 152 -5.82 -12.30 -10.94
N LYS A 153 -6.37 -11.23 -11.50
CA LYS A 153 -6.02 -9.84 -11.15
C LYS A 153 -6.48 -9.49 -9.73
N PRO A 154 -5.77 -8.60 -9.02
CA PRO A 154 -6.23 -8.12 -7.72
C PRO A 154 -7.63 -7.49 -7.80
N ASN A 155 -8.55 -7.96 -6.96
CA ASN A 155 -9.97 -7.59 -7.05
C ASN A 155 -10.37 -6.38 -6.17
N HIS A 156 -9.45 -5.87 -5.34
CA HIS A 156 -9.75 -4.77 -4.42
C HIS A 156 -10.06 -3.47 -5.16
N ILE A 157 -10.99 -2.67 -4.61
CA ILE A 157 -11.44 -1.40 -5.23
C ILE A 157 -10.28 -0.42 -5.50
N VAL A 158 -9.26 -0.38 -4.64
CA VAL A 158 -8.10 0.51 -4.83
C VAL A 158 -7.27 0.10 -6.05
N TYR A 159 -7.10 -1.21 -6.31
CA TYR A 159 -6.43 -1.67 -7.54
C TYR A 159 -7.18 -1.23 -8.80
N LYS A 160 -8.52 -1.37 -8.80
CA LYS A 160 -9.37 -0.89 -9.91
C LYS A 160 -9.27 0.62 -10.08
N ARG A 161 -9.22 1.38 -8.97
CA ARG A 161 -9.01 2.83 -8.98
C ARG A 161 -7.62 3.22 -9.48
N LEU A 162 -6.58 2.42 -9.22
CA LEU A 162 -5.23 2.62 -9.77
C LEU A 162 -5.18 2.38 -11.28
N LYS A 163 -5.79 1.30 -11.79
CA LYS A 163 -5.93 1.08 -13.24
C LYS A 163 -6.64 2.25 -13.90
N LYS A 164 -7.73 2.73 -13.30
CA LYS A 164 -8.43 3.91 -13.79
C LYS A 164 -7.55 5.16 -13.76
N ALA A 165 -6.73 5.35 -12.71
CA ALA A 165 -5.77 6.44 -12.63
C ALA A 165 -4.72 6.36 -13.75
N LEU A 166 -4.22 5.15 -14.05
CA LEU A 166 -3.26 4.95 -15.14
C LEU A 166 -3.87 5.27 -16.52
N ARG A 167 -5.10 4.82 -16.78
CA ARG A 167 -5.81 5.20 -18.00
C ARG A 167 -6.05 6.71 -18.08
N LEU A 168 -6.47 7.31 -16.98
CA LEU A 168 -6.74 8.75 -16.91
C LEU A 168 -5.48 9.57 -17.18
N ILE A 169 -4.36 9.27 -16.51
CA ILE A 169 -3.11 10.04 -16.71
C ILE A 169 -2.56 9.87 -18.14
N ASN A 170 -2.81 8.72 -18.78
CA ASN A 170 -2.39 8.51 -20.18
C ASN A 170 -3.11 9.45 -21.15
N THR A 171 -4.33 9.93 -20.84
CA THR A 171 -5.05 10.91 -21.68
C THR A 171 -4.44 12.32 -21.62
N PHE A 172 -3.59 12.61 -20.65
CA PHE A 172 -2.93 13.93 -20.58
C PHE A 172 -1.83 14.03 -21.64
N PRO A 173 -1.63 15.19 -22.27
CA PRO A 173 -0.53 15.41 -23.19
C PRO A 173 0.82 15.32 -22.45
N LYS A 174 1.92 15.23 -23.20
CA LYS A 174 3.27 15.34 -22.62
C LYS A 174 3.44 16.74 -22.03
N ASP A 175 3.92 16.81 -20.80
CA ASP A 175 4.23 18.06 -20.14
C ASP A 175 5.66 18.52 -20.46
N ASN A 176 5.84 19.83 -20.57
CA ASN A 176 7.14 20.48 -20.82
C ASN A 176 7.37 21.64 -19.83
N PHE A 177 6.80 21.54 -18.63
CA PHE A 177 6.90 22.60 -17.64
C PHE A 177 8.33 22.73 -17.08
N LYS A 178 8.83 23.96 -17.03
CA LYS A 178 10.05 24.27 -16.28
C LYS A 178 9.76 24.19 -14.77
N THR A 179 10.73 23.75 -13.99
CA THR A 179 10.58 23.71 -12.53
C THR A 179 10.25 25.10 -11.96
N LEU A 180 9.18 25.20 -11.18
CA LEU A 180 8.86 26.42 -10.42
C LEU A 180 9.91 26.61 -9.32
N LYS A 181 10.62 27.72 -9.35
CA LYS A 181 11.59 28.14 -8.34
C LYS A 181 11.06 29.39 -7.66
N ILE A 182 10.19 29.21 -6.68
CA ILE A 182 9.51 30.30 -5.95
C ILE A 182 10.01 30.22 -4.51
N ALA A 183 10.67 31.26 -4.06
CA ALA A 183 11.23 31.35 -2.70
C ALA A 183 10.24 31.97 -1.69
N GLN A 184 9.29 32.76 -2.17
CA GLN A 184 8.30 33.44 -1.31
C GLN A 184 6.97 32.68 -1.30
N ILE A 185 6.28 32.73 -0.18
CA ILE A 185 4.90 32.28 -0.08
C ILE A 185 4.02 33.22 -0.89
N ILE A 186 3.08 32.69 -1.67
CA ILE A 186 2.10 33.44 -2.41
C ILE A 186 0.73 33.21 -1.76
N SER A 187 0.10 34.33 -1.37
CA SER A 187 -1.20 34.35 -0.68
C SER A 187 -2.32 34.78 -1.64
N PRO A 188 -3.58 34.46 -1.33
CA PRO A 188 -4.72 34.97 -2.07
C PRO A 188 -4.64 36.46 -2.33
N ASN A 189 -5.00 36.89 -3.55
CA ASN A 189 -4.96 38.26 -4.06
C ASN A 189 -3.56 38.84 -4.35
N ASP A 190 -2.49 38.07 -4.12
CA ASP A 190 -1.15 38.51 -4.53
C ASP A 190 -1.05 38.67 -6.06
N THR A 191 -0.15 39.54 -6.48
CA THR A 191 0.18 39.75 -7.90
C THR A 191 1.64 39.40 -8.13
N THR A 192 1.91 38.36 -8.90
CA THR A 192 3.28 37.93 -9.25
C THR A 192 3.31 37.19 -10.59
N PRO A 193 4.34 37.38 -11.42
CA PRO A 193 4.47 36.68 -12.69
C PRO A 193 4.42 35.12 -12.57
N SER A 194 4.84 34.60 -11.44
CA SER A 194 4.81 33.14 -11.18
C SER A 194 3.41 32.54 -11.20
N ILE A 195 2.37 33.34 -10.95
CA ILE A 195 0.96 32.88 -11.00
C ILE A 195 0.59 32.43 -12.42
N ILE A 196 1.11 33.03 -13.46
CA ILE A 196 0.85 32.60 -14.85
C ILE A 196 1.30 31.15 -15.07
N ASP A 197 2.48 30.79 -14.59
CA ASP A 197 3.00 29.42 -14.73
C ASP A 197 2.27 28.43 -13.80
N ILE A 198 1.79 28.88 -12.66
CA ILE A 198 0.94 28.08 -11.78
C ILE A 198 -0.43 27.83 -12.44
N LYS A 199 -1.09 28.88 -12.99
CA LYS A 199 -2.36 28.74 -13.74
C LYS A 199 -2.23 27.75 -14.89
N LYS A 200 -1.14 27.80 -15.68
CA LYS A 200 -0.87 26.82 -16.75
C LYS A 200 -0.83 25.38 -16.23
N ARG A 201 -0.23 25.12 -15.06
CA ARG A 201 -0.22 23.80 -14.45
C ARG A 201 -1.60 23.39 -13.96
N LEU A 202 -2.34 24.28 -13.32
CA LEU A 202 -3.69 24.01 -12.85
C LEU A 202 -4.64 23.68 -14.01
N ILE A 203 -4.50 24.37 -15.15
CA ILE A 203 -5.23 24.07 -16.39
C ILE A 203 -4.81 22.69 -16.90
N TYR A 204 -3.52 22.41 -16.95
CA TYR A 204 -3.02 21.09 -17.37
C TYR A 204 -3.59 19.96 -16.51
N TRP A 205 -3.62 20.12 -15.19
CA TRP A 205 -4.17 19.13 -14.26
C TRP A 205 -5.70 19.15 -14.15
N LYS A 206 -6.37 20.01 -14.97
CA LYS A 206 -7.83 20.18 -15.01
C LYS A 206 -8.45 20.64 -13.70
N GLU A 207 -7.71 21.48 -12.95
CA GLU A 207 -8.21 22.17 -11.75
C GLU A 207 -8.78 23.55 -12.08
N LEU A 208 -8.20 24.22 -13.08
CA LEU A 208 -8.63 25.52 -13.59
C LEU A 208 -9.12 25.34 -15.03
N GLN A 209 -10.16 26.06 -15.42
CA GLN A 209 -10.62 26.08 -16.81
C GLN A 209 -9.60 26.80 -17.70
N PHE A 210 -9.53 26.37 -18.97
CA PHE A 210 -8.68 27.02 -19.96
C PHE A 210 -9.16 28.45 -20.21
N ASN A 211 -8.21 29.40 -20.22
CA ASN A 211 -8.43 30.80 -20.59
C ASN A 211 -7.23 31.29 -21.42
N ASP A 212 -7.49 31.93 -22.54
CA ASP A 212 -6.46 32.45 -23.45
C ASP A 212 -5.66 33.63 -22.85
N SER A 213 -6.25 34.36 -21.89
CA SER A 213 -5.65 35.53 -21.24
C SER A 213 -5.36 35.28 -19.76
N LEU A 214 -4.18 34.71 -19.47
CA LEU A 214 -3.75 34.48 -18.09
C LEU A 214 -3.13 35.72 -17.48
N THR A 215 -3.66 36.15 -16.36
CA THR A 215 -3.14 37.27 -15.57
C THR A 215 -2.16 36.84 -14.50
N SER A 216 -1.31 37.75 -14.03
CA SER A 216 -0.41 37.55 -12.89
C SER A 216 -1.10 37.70 -11.52
N ILE A 217 -2.41 37.91 -11.49
CA ILE A 217 -3.22 38.07 -10.28
C ILE A 217 -3.62 36.68 -9.76
N TYR A 218 -3.46 36.44 -8.47
CA TYR A 218 -3.99 35.28 -7.76
C TYR A 218 -5.47 35.50 -7.44
N ASP A 219 -6.30 35.40 -8.47
CA ASP A 219 -7.74 35.66 -8.45
C ASP A 219 -8.54 34.50 -7.80
N GLU A 220 -9.83 34.74 -7.57
CA GLU A 220 -10.73 33.80 -6.89
C GLU A 220 -10.83 32.45 -7.60
N GLU A 221 -10.88 32.42 -8.94
CA GLU A 221 -10.89 31.14 -9.67
C GLU A 221 -9.62 30.32 -9.44
N THR A 222 -8.47 31.00 -9.38
CA THR A 222 -7.19 30.33 -9.09
C THR A 222 -7.10 29.88 -7.63
N ILE A 223 -7.66 30.64 -6.68
CA ILE A 223 -7.79 30.25 -5.28
C ILE A 223 -8.54 28.92 -5.17
N LEU A 224 -9.72 28.84 -5.74
CA LEU A 224 -10.54 27.61 -5.75
C LEU A 224 -9.83 26.43 -6.46
N ALA A 225 -9.07 26.71 -7.51
CA ALA A 225 -8.30 25.70 -8.22
C ALA A 225 -7.13 25.17 -7.37
N ILE A 226 -6.44 26.04 -6.63
CA ILE A 226 -5.38 25.65 -5.68
C ILE A 226 -5.96 24.81 -4.53
N GLU A 227 -7.07 25.19 -3.94
CA GLU A 227 -7.74 24.40 -2.89
C GLU A 227 -8.11 22.98 -3.38
N LYS A 228 -8.67 22.87 -4.59
CA LYS A 228 -8.94 21.58 -5.22
C LYS A 228 -7.65 20.76 -5.42
N PHE A 229 -6.59 21.42 -5.90
CA PHE A 229 -5.28 20.81 -6.08
C PHE A 229 -4.71 20.33 -4.74
N GLN A 230 -4.69 21.18 -3.72
CA GLN A 230 -4.20 20.84 -2.38
C GLN A 230 -4.95 19.64 -1.80
N ASN A 231 -6.28 19.62 -1.87
CA ASN A 231 -7.11 18.52 -1.39
C ASN A 231 -6.75 17.20 -2.07
N ARG A 232 -6.63 17.18 -3.40
CA ARG A 232 -6.28 15.97 -4.16
C ARG A 232 -4.87 15.48 -3.88
N HIS A 233 -3.98 16.35 -3.41
CA HIS A 233 -2.58 16.01 -3.11
C HIS A 233 -2.31 15.82 -1.61
N GLY A 234 -3.36 15.86 -0.76
CA GLY A 234 -3.22 15.68 0.69
C GLY A 234 -2.43 16.78 1.39
N LEU A 235 -2.47 17.98 0.82
CA LEU A 235 -1.86 19.19 1.38
C LEU A 235 -2.86 19.93 2.28
N ALA A 236 -2.38 20.97 3.00
CA ALA A 236 -3.26 21.91 3.66
C ALA A 236 -4.16 22.59 2.60
N VAL A 237 -5.47 22.61 2.85
CA VAL A 237 -6.44 23.27 1.96
C VAL A 237 -6.65 24.67 2.49
N ASP A 238 -5.68 25.55 2.25
CA ASP A 238 -5.60 26.90 2.79
C ASP A 238 -5.41 27.97 1.70
N ALA A 239 -5.40 27.52 0.44
CA ALA A 239 -5.08 28.34 -0.72
C ALA A 239 -3.69 29.02 -0.69
N ILE A 240 -2.82 28.68 0.27
CA ILE A 240 -1.47 29.25 0.33
C ILE A 240 -0.53 28.44 -0.57
N ILE A 241 0.12 29.10 -1.50
CA ILE A 241 1.12 28.49 -2.38
C ILE A 241 2.49 28.56 -1.69
N GLY A 242 2.71 27.64 -0.76
CA GLY A 242 3.96 27.45 -0.03
C GLY A 242 4.83 26.35 -0.64
N PRO A 243 5.96 26.00 0.03
CA PRO A 243 6.91 25.01 -0.48
C PRO A 243 6.30 23.65 -0.82
N ALA A 244 5.35 23.15 -0.02
CA ALA A 244 4.70 21.86 -0.26
C ALA A 244 3.81 21.91 -1.52
N THR A 245 3.02 22.97 -1.71
CA THR A 245 2.19 23.15 -2.90
C THR A 245 3.06 23.28 -4.15
N ILE A 246 4.16 24.03 -4.08
CA ILE A 246 5.11 24.19 -5.19
C ILE A 246 5.79 22.85 -5.52
N ALA A 247 6.24 22.11 -4.51
CA ALA A 247 6.83 20.79 -4.71
C ALA A 247 5.86 19.85 -5.43
N SER A 248 4.60 19.83 -5.01
CA SER A 248 3.57 19.00 -5.63
C SER A 248 3.23 19.44 -7.07
N LEU A 249 3.17 20.76 -7.34
CA LEU A 249 2.99 21.32 -8.69
C LEU A 249 4.17 21.01 -9.63
N ASN A 250 5.35 20.78 -9.10
CA ASN A 250 6.54 20.44 -9.88
C ASN A 250 6.61 18.97 -10.32
N PHE A 251 5.73 18.10 -9.85
CA PHE A 251 5.68 16.73 -10.36
C PHE A 251 5.21 16.71 -11.81
N SER A 252 6.03 16.12 -12.67
CA SER A 252 5.70 15.88 -14.07
C SER A 252 4.68 14.75 -14.24
N LYS A 253 4.00 14.69 -15.40
CA LYS A 253 3.15 13.56 -15.81
C LYS A 253 3.90 12.23 -15.65
N LYS A 254 5.17 12.19 -16.11
CA LYS A 254 6.01 10.98 -16.02
C LYS A 254 6.18 10.51 -14.56
N GLN A 255 6.49 11.43 -13.64
CA GLN A 255 6.66 11.09 -12.22
C GLN A 255 5.35 10.63 -11.57
N ARG A 256 4.22 11.27 -11.90
CA ARG A 256 2.89 10.83 -11.41
C ARG A 256 2.49 9.47 -11.97
N MET A 257 2.82 9.19 -13.23
CA MET A 257 2.61 7.87 -13.83
C MET A 257 3.47 6.81 -13.14
N GLN A 258 4.74 7.10 -12.86
CA GLN A 258 5.63 6.24 -12.08
C GLN A 258 5.04 5.93 -10.70
N GLN A 259 4.51 6.94 -10.02
CA GLN A 259 3.83 6.79 -8.73
C GLN A 259 2.61 5.86 -8.83
N ILE A 260 1.82 5.94 -9.89
CA ILE A 260 0.69 5.02 -10.10
C ILE A 260 1.19 3.58 -10.34
N ILE A 261 2.21 3.40 -11.19
CA ILE A 261 2.77 2.08 -11.53
C ILE A 261 3.32 1.35 -10.31
N VAL A 262 4.07 2.02 -9.43
CA VAL A 262 4.60 1.37 -8.22
C VAL A 262 3.49 0.99 -7.23
N ASN A 263 2.37 1.70 -7.23
CA ASN A 263 1.22 1.33 -6.41
C ASN A 263 0.44 0.16 -7.01
N LEU A 264 0.36 0.03 -8.34
CA LEU A 264 -0.15 -1.19 -8.98
C LEU A 264 0.70 -2.40 -8.62
N GLU A 265 2.03 -2.26 -8.60
CA GLU A 265 2.93 -3.33 -8.15
C GLU A 265 2.66 -3.72 -6.69
N ARG A 266 2.58 -2.75 -5.75
CA ARG A 266 2.28 -3.02 -4.34
C ARG A 266 0.96 -3.75 -4.14
N TRP A 267 -0.06 -3.41 -4.91
CA TRP A 267 -1.37 -4.04 -4.78
C TRP A 267 -1.39 -5.50 -5.24
N LYS A 268 -0.43 -5.95 -6.04
CA LYS A 268 -0.22 -7.38 -6.34
C LYS A 268 0.41 -8.14 -5.17
N TRP A 269 1.14 -7.45 -4.28
CA TRP A 269 1.73 -8.05 -3.08
C TRP A 269 0.78 -8.15 -1.89
N TYR A 270 -0.31 -7.38 -1.91
CA TYR A 270 -1.26 -7.34 -0.82
C TYR A 270 -2.17 -8.58 -0.84
N PRO A 271 -2.80 -8.94 0.33
CA PRO A 271 -3.71 -10.06 0.37
C PRO A 271 -4.82 -9.92 -0.68
N LYS A 272 -5.11 -10.99 -1.41
CA LYS A 272 -6.23 -11.01 -2.36
C LYS A 272 -7.57 -10.87 -1.63
N GLU A 273 -7.68 -11.46 -0.45
CA GLU A 273 -8.84 -11.41 0.42
C GLU A 273 -8.55 -10.55 1.65
N MET A 274 -9.25 -9.44 1.78
CA MET A 274 -9.12 -8.54 2.93
C MET A 274 -10.02 -8.96 4.11
N GLY A 275 -10.92 -9.93 3.92
CA GLY A 275 -11.97 -10.32 4.86
C GLY A 275 -13.31 -9.66 4.55
N LYS A 276 -14.40 -10.21 5.11
CA LYS A 276 -15.74 -9.61 4.98
C LYS A 276 -15.85 -8.31 5.76
N GLU A 277 -15.16 -8.27 6.89
CA GLU A 277 -15.08 -7.12 7.76
C GLU A 277 -13.61 -6.86 8.13
N TYR A 278 -13.15 -5.67 7.86
CA TYR A 278 -11.74 -5.33 8.06
C TYR A 278 -11.51 -3.85 8.35
N VAL A 279 -10.43 -3.59 9.05
CA VAL A 279 -9.83 -2.27 9.21
C VAL A 279 -8.61 -2.18 8.30
N ILE A 280 -8.59 -1.18 7.44
CA ILE A 280 -7.45 -0.88 6.58
C ILE A 280 -6.91 0.52 6.87
N ILE A 281 -5.59 0.63 7.01
CA ILE A 281 -4.91 1.91 7.18
C ILE A 281 -4.04 2.16 5.96
N ASN A 282 -4.31 3.27 5.27
CA ASN A 282 -3.38 3.81 4.28
C ASN A 282 -2.37 4.72 4.99
N ILE A 283 -1.14 4.25 5.15
CA ILE A 283 -0.11 4.96 5.89
C ILE A 283 0.13 6.38 5.33
N PRO A 284 0.35 6.60 4.02
CA PRO A 284 0.56 7.94 3.46
C PRO A 284 -0.67 8.86 3.48
N ASP A 285 -1.87 8.29 3.56
CA ASP A 285 -3.13 9.07 3.63
C ASP A 285 -3.51 9.44 5.07
N TYR A 286 -2.77 8.90 6.06
CA TYR A 286 -3.07 9.09 7.49
C TYR A 286 -4.54 8.79 7.83
N ARG A 287 -5.09 7.75 7.22
CA ARG A 287 -6.50 7.36 7.31
C ARG A 287 -6.65 5.90 7.66
N LEU A 288 -7.45 5.63 8.67
CA LEU A 288 -8.04 4.34 9.00
C LEU A 288 -9.44 4.29 8.39
N THR A 289 -9.76 3.18 7.73
CA THR A 289 -11.10 2.92 7.20
C THR A 289 -11.58 1.57 7.72
N LEU A 290 -12.75 1.55 8.32
CA LEU A 290 -13.48 0.33 8.68
C LEU A 290 -14.44 -0.01 7.55
N VAL A 291 -14.32 -1.23 7.03
CA VAL A 291 -15.10 -1.74 5.90
C VAL A 291 -15.84 -3.00 6.31
N LYS A 292 -17.10 -3.12 5.93
CA LYS A 292 -17.93 -4.31 6.07
C LYS A 292 -18.70 -4.55 4.77
N ASP A 293 -18.65 -5.77 4.25
CA ASP A 293 -19.33 -6.19 3.03
C ASP A 293 -19.09 -5.24 1.83
N ARG A 294 -17.86 -4.68 1.72
CA ARG A 294 -17.38 -3.68 0.74
C ARG A 294 -17.80 -2.23 1.00
N ASP A 295 -18.64 -1.97 1.98
CA ASP A 295 -19.08 -0.61 2.34
C ASP A 295 -18.16 -0.01 3.41
N THR A 296 -17.83 1.26 3.26
CA THR A 296 -17.12 2.03 4.28
C THR A 296 -18.10 2.42 5.38
N LEU A 297 -17.89 1.88 6.58
CA LEU A 297 -18.72 2.20 7.74
C LEU A 297 -18.22 3.43 8.48
N ARG A 298 -16.89 3.53 8.67
CA ARG A 298 -16.26 4.63 9.44
C ARG A 298 -14.88 4.94 8.89
N THR A 299 -14.45 6.17 9.13
CA THR A 299 -13.08 6.61 8.86
C THR A 299 -12.55 7.39 10.06
N HIS A 300 -11.28 7.19 10.39
CA HIS A 300 -10.59 7.91 11.45
C HIS A 300 -9.28 8.49 10.92
N ARG A 301 -8.91 9.68 11.39
CA ARG A 301 -7.56 10.21 11.20
C ARG A 301 -6.59 9.37 12.01
N VAL A 302 -5.38 9.17 11.49
CA VAL A 302 -4.34 8.45 12.23
C VAL A 302 -3.01 9.20 12.19
N ILE A 303 -2.17 8.93 13.20
CA ILE A 303 -0.78 9.34 13.26
C ILE A 303 0.06 8.08 13.12
N VAL A 304 0.97 8.08 12.16
CA VAL A 304 1.85 6.94 11.83
C VAL A 304 3.31 7.22 12.18
N GLY A 305 4.16 6.22 12.02
CA GLY A 305 5.59 6.34 12.28
C GLY A 305 6.30 7.33 11.38
N ARG A 306 7.26 8.06 11.94
CA ARG A 306 8.19 8.93 11.18
C ARG A 306 9.10 8.11 10.27
N ALA A 307 9.70 8.73 9.25
CA ALA A 307 10.56 8.04 8.27
C ALA A 307 11.70 7.22 8.88
N LYS A 308 12.25 7.65 10.03
CA LYS A 308 13.29 6.90 10.77
C LYS A 308 12.75 5.72 11.57
N ARG A 309 11.45 5.70 11.91
CA ARG A 309 10.76 4.66 12.70
C ARG A 309 9.43 4.34 12.04
N LYS A 310 9.52 3.76 10.83
CA LYS A 310 8.37 3.51 9.94
C LYS A 310 7.35 2.59 10.59
N THR A 311 6.07 2.89 10.41
CA THR A 311 5.00 1.91 10.64
C THR A 311 5.20 0.76 9.66
N PRO A 312 5.17 -0.51 10.12
CA PRO A 312 5.36 -1.67 9.25
C PRO A 312 4.16 -1.89 8.35
N ILE A 313 4.41 -2.55 7.21
CA ILE A 313 3.37 -3.02 6.30
C ILE A 313 3.08 -4.48 6.67
N LEU A 314 1.86 -4.75 7.11
CA LEU A 314 1.46 -6.06 7.62
C LEU A 314 -0.05 -6.29 7.52
N SER A 315 -0.44 -7.56 7.67
CA SER A 315 -1.82 -7.98 7.90
C SER A 315 -1.91 -8.83 9.17
N SER A 316 -3.02 -8.66 9.91
CA SER A 316 -3.28 -9.37 11.16
C SER A 316 -4.80 -9.45 11.42
N LYS A 317 -5.19 -9.71 12.66
CA LYS A 317 -6.58 -9.63 13.14
C LYS A 317 -6.59 -8.81 14.42
N LEU A 318 -7.63 -8.01 14.62
CA LEU A 318 -7.83 -7.30 15.88
C LEU A 318 -8.30 -8.32 16.94
N THR A 319 -7.61 -8.38 18.08
CA THR A 319 -7.82 -9.46 19.06
C THR A 319 -8.26 -9.01 20.43
N GLN A 320 -7.84 -7.81 20.85
CA GLN A 320 -8.06 -7.34 22.21
C GLN A 320 -8.12 -5.83 22.30
N VAL A 321 -8.98 -5.32 23.14
CA VAL A 321 -9.01 -3.93 23.61
C VAL A 321 -8.46 -3.88 25.04
N VAL A 322 -7.66 -2.88 25.32
CA VAL A 322 -7.16 -2.57 26.67
C VAL A 322 -7.60 -1.17 27.02
N PHE A 323 -8.49 -1.03 28.00
CA PHE A 323 -8.87 0.23 28.59
C PHE A 323 -7.89 0.63 29.68
N ASN A 324 -7.66 1.93 29.84
CA ASN A 324 -6.71 2.48 30.81
C ASN A 324 -5.36 1.73 30.78
N PRO A 325 -4.67 1.70 29.61
CA PRO A 325 -3.44 0.94 29.47
C PRO A 325 -2.31 1.52 30.30
N THR A 326 -1.48 0.67 30.89
CA THR A 326 -0.12 1.06 31.29
C THR A 326 0.79 1.08 30.06
N TRP A 327 1.74 1.99 30.04
CA TRP A 327 2.73 2.03 28.98
C TRP A 327 4.14 1.75 29.53
N THR A 328 4.70 0.61 29.17
CA THR A 328 6.12 0.33 29.35
C THR A 328 6.90 0.87 28.16
N VAL A 329 7.90 1.73 28.44
CA VAL A 329 8.70 2.39 27.41
C VAL A 329 9.49 1.34 26.60
N PRO A 330 9.29 1.24 25.28
CA PRO A 330 10.05 0.32 24.45
C PRO A 330 11.55 0.62 24.40
N PRO A 331 12.43 -0.39 24.23
CA PRO A 331 13.90 -0.19 24.28
C PRO A 331 14.43 0.86 23.31
N THR A 332 13.86 0.99 22.12
CA THR A 332 14.28 2.00 21.14
C THR A 332 13.93 3.40 21.60
N ILE A 333 12.71 3.63 22.11
CA ILE A 333 12.27 4.91 22.65
C ILE A 333 13.08 5.25 23.92
N LEU A 334 13.33 4.24 24.77
CA LEU A 334 14.16 4.42 25.94
C LEU A 334 15.55 4.95 25.57
N ARG A 335 16.21 4.30 24.63
CA ARG A 335 17.57 4.66 24.21
C ARG A 335 17.66 6.00 23.51
N GLU A 336 16.70 6.30 22.63
CA GLU A 336 16.81 7.41 21.68
C GLU A 336 16.07 8.68 22.14
N ASP A 337 15.08 8.53 23.01
CA ASP A 337 14.25 9.65 23.44
C ASP A 337 14.32 9.86 24.97
N VAL A 338 14.06 8.82 25.79
CA VAL A 338 13.87 8.97 27.24
C VAL A 338 15.20 9.17 27.97
N ILE A 339 16.22 8.33 27.75
CA ILE A 339 17.53 8.49 28.38
C ILE A 339 18.15 9.85 28.05
N PRO A 340 18.20 10.31 26.79
CA PRO A 340 18.68 11.65 26.47
C PRO A 340 17.89 12.77 27.15
N ALA A 341 16.58 12.63 27.30
CA ALA A 341 15.76 13.61 27.99
C ALA A 341 16.06 13.67 29.50
N ILE A 342 16.21 12.51 30.15
CA ILE A 342 16.60 12.44 31.58
C ILE A 342 18.00 13.05 31.83
N LEU A 343 18.92 12.87 30.89
CA LEU A 343 20.25 13.47 30.99
C LEU A 343 20.24 15.00 30.89
N LYS A 344 19.27 15.57 30.16
CA LYS A 344 19.05 17.02 30.09
C LYS A 344 18.40 17.55 31.36
N SER A 345 17.38 16.86 31.85
CA SER A 345 16.71 17.19 33.11
C SER A 345 16.08 15.95 33.73
N ARG A 346 16.42 15.68 34.99
CA ARG A 346 15.81 14.58 35.76
C ARG A 346 14.32 14.80 36.05
N SER A 347 13.85 16.06 36.01
CA SER A 347 12.42 16.39 36.14
C SER A 347 11.59 15.79 35.02
N TYR A 348 12.20 15.44 33.88
CA TYR A 348 11.51 14.76 32.77
C TYR A 348 10.73 13.51 33.23
N LEU A 349 11.26 12.73 34.18
CA LEU A 349 10.58 11.54 34.70
C LEU A 349 9.27 11.89 35.39
N SER A 350 9.26 12.94 36.22
CA SER A 350 8.07 13.41 36.92
C SER A 350 7.09 14.12 35.97
N GLU A 351 7.60 14.99 35.11
CA GLU A 351 6.80 15.74 34.13
C GLU A 351 6.11 14.82 33.14
N SER A 352 6.76 13.73 32.73
CA SER A 352 6.21 12.69 31.85
C SER A 352 5.45 11.59 32.60
N ASN A 353 5.26 11.71 33.91
CA ASN A 353 4.63 10.68 34.76
C ASN A 353 5.22 9.28 34.57
N ILE A 354 6.55 9.19 34.42
CA ILE A 354 7.27 7.92 34.23
C ILE A 354 7.80 7.45 35.59
N LYS A 355 7.33 6.29 36.05
CA LYS A 355 7.90 5.56 37.19
C LYS A 355 9.01 4.64 36.69
N VAL A 356 10.15 4.65 37.39
CA VAL A 356 11.30 3.79 37.09
C VAL A 356 11.36 2.68 38.12
N TYR A 357 11.52 1.44 37.66
CA TYR A 357 11.61 0.26 38.52
C TYR A 357 12.96 -0.44 38.30
N ASP A 358 13.63 -0.86 39.37
CA ASP A 358 14.79 -1.73 39.28
C ASP A 358 14.41 -3.19 38.98
N SER A 359 15.41 -4.08 38.93
CA SER A 359 15.19 -5.52 38.67
C SER A 359 14.39 -6.23 39.77
N ASN A 360 14.34 -5.67 40.97
CA ASN A 360 13.60 -6.20 42.13
C ASN A 360 12.15 -5.62 42.21
N GLY A 361 11.79 -4.72 41.29
CA GLY A 361 10.50 -4.06 41.30
C GLY A 361 10.39 -2.87 42.25
N ARG A 362 11.46 -2.41 42.85
CA ARG A 362 11.53 -1.22 43.70
C ARG A 362 11.48 0.03 42.80
N ILE A 363 10.75 1.05 43.24
CA ILE A 363 10.73 2.35 42.56
C ILE A 363 12.06 3.05 42.79
N VAL A 364 12.71 3.46 41.70
CA VAL A 364 13.96 4.27 41.69
C VAL A 364 13.55 5.73 41.55
N SER A 365 13.91 6.54 42.53
CA SER A 365 13.62 7.97 42.47
C SER A 365 14.49 8.66 41.39
N PRO A 366 14.06 9.83 40.86
CA PRO A 366 14.89 10.59 39.92
C PRO A 366 16.28 10.92 40.42
N TYR A 367 16.46 11.04 41.72
CA TYR A 367 17.77 11.33 42.33
C TYR A 367 18.64 10.08 42.44
N GLU A 368 18.07 8.89 42.59
CA GLU A 368 18.78 7.60 42.65
C GLU A 368 19.07 7.02 41.24
N TRP A 369 18.45 7.59 40.21
CA TRP A 369 18.64 7.10 38.85
C TRP A 369 20.07 7.27 38.36
N GLN A 370 20.65 6.20 37.81
CA GLN A 370 22.06 6.16 37.37
C GLN A 370 22.11 5.75 35.88
N LEU A 371 22.93 6.45 35.08
CA LEU A 371 23.11 6.16 33.68
C LEU A 371 23.69 4.74 33.44
N SER A 372 24.56 4.26 34.32
CA SER A 372 25.14 2.90 34.26
C SER A 372 24.06 1.80 34.29
N HIS A 373 22.94 2.04 34.97
CA HIS A 373 21.83 1.11 35.13
C HIS A 373 20.63 1.47 34.28
N ALA A 374 20.69 2.55 33.49
CA ALA A 374 19.54 3.09 32.76
C ALA A 374 18.84 2.05 31.84
N ARG A 375 19.57 1.10 31.27
CA ARG A 375 19.04 0.06 30.40
C ARG A 375 18.48 -1.16 31.13
N SER A 376 18.83 -1.34 32.41
CA SER A 376 18.30 -2.42 33.24
C SER A 376 17.02 -2.05 33.99
N TYR A 377 16.72 -0.75 34.08
CA TYR A 377 15.49 -0.28 34.67
C TYR A 377 14.30 -0.48 33.73
N ARG A 378 13.12 -0.69 34.32
CA ARG A 378 11.83 -0.69 33.61
C ARG A 378 11.13 0.65 33.82
N TYR A 379 10.79 1.34 32.75
CA TYR A 379 10.14 2.65 32.73
C TYR A 379 8.68 2.48 32.38
N VAL A 380 7.77 2.97 33.22
CA VAL A 380 6.34 2.73 33.09
C VAL A 380 5.54 4.00 33.34
N GLN A 381 4.63 4.33 32.45
CA GLN A 381 3.55 5.28 32.70
C GLN A 381 2.31 4.53 33.23
N SER A 382 1.72 5.06 34.30
CA SER A 382 0.46 4.59 34.85
C SER A 382 -0.70 4.96 33.91
N PRO A 383 -1.89 4.33 34.03
CA PRO A 383 -3.11 4.80 33.38
C PRO A 383 -3.41 6.27 33.71
N GLY A 384 -4.19 6.92 32.87
CA GLY A 384 -4.65 8.30 33.07
C GLY A 384 -4.39 9.20 31.86
N THR A 385 -4.77 10.46 31.98
CA THR A 385 -4.78 11.45 30.89
C THR A 385 -3.38 11.79 30.36
N PHE A 386 -2.33 11.59 31.16
CA PHE A 386 -0.94 11.83 30.76
C PHE A 386 -0.27 10.64 30.07
N ASN A 387 -0.96 9.50 30.00
CA ASN A 387 -0.38 8.31 29.38
C ASN A 387 -0.21 8.51 27.88
N SER A 388 0.96 8.20 27.35
CA SER A 388 1.27 8.32 25.92
C SER A 388 0.39 7.45 25.03
N LEU A 389 -0.23 6.39 25.57
CA LEU A 389 -1.18 5.54 24.87
C LEU A 389 -2.62 6.05 24.98
N GLY A 390 -2.87 7.16 25.71
CA GLY A 390 -4.20 7.65 26.00
C GLY A 390 -5.03 6.63 26.79
N MET A 391 -6.33 6.59 26.54
CA MET A 391 -7.30 5.83 27.31
C MET A 391 -7.54 4.41 26.78
N VAL A 392 -7.16 4.13 25.53
CA VAL A 392 -7.46 2.86 24.84
C VAL A 392 -6.28 2.41 23.99
N LYS A 393 -6.04 1.09 24.03
CA LYS A 393 -5.10 0.38 23.16
C LYS A 393 -5.81 -0.81 22.52
N ILE A 394 -5.66 -0.99 21.20
CA ILE A 394 -6.21 -2.11 20.45
C ILE A 394 -5.07 -2.96 19.91
N ILE A 395 -5.08 -4.24 20.24
CA ILE A 395 -3.98 -5.18 19.99
C ILE A 395 -4.29 -6.05 18.79
N PHE A 396 -3.28 -6.25 17.96
CA PHE A 396 -3.22 -7.25 16.90
C PHE A 396 -1.85 -7.95 16.93
N PRO A 397 -1.79 -9.29 16.80
CA PRO A 397 -0.55 -10.04 16.80
C PRO A 397 0.39 -9.61 15.65
N ASN A 398 1.63 -9.28 15.97
CA ASN A 398 2.66 -8.95 14.98
C ASN A 398 4.06 -9.02 15.61
N ARG A 399 5.11 -9.18 14.80
CA ARG A 399 6.51 -9.26 15.26
C ARG A 399 7.18 -7.92 15.56
N PHE A 400 6.54 -6.80 15.24
CA PHE A 400 7.11 -5.45 15.39
C PHE A 400 6.70 -4.77 16.69
N SER A 401 5.85 -5.42 17.50
CA SER A 401 5.30 -4.86 18.75
C SER A 401 4.56 -3.53 18.54
N VAL A 402 3.90 -3.36 17.37
CA VAL A 402 3.06 -2.21 17.09
C VAL A 402 1.59 -2.50 17.38
N TYR A 403 0.83 -1.47 17.69
CA TYR A 403 -0.60 -1.55 18.02
C TYR A 403 -1.29 -0.25 17.66
N LEU A 404 -2.64 -0.26 17.67
CA LEU A 404 -3.43 0.96 17.63
C LEU A 404 -3.62 1.48 19.05
N HIS A 405 -3.63 2.80 19.24
CA HIS A 405 -3.89 3.40 20.55
C HIS A 405 -4.39 4.83 20.43
N ASP A 406 -4.96 5.30 21.52
CA ASP A 406 -5.29 6.69 21.76
C ASP A 406 -4.01 7.52 22.00
N THR A 407 -4.14 8.79 22.33
CA THR A 407 -3.00 9.67 22.64
C THR A 407 -3.42 10.79 23.57
N ASN A 408 -2.48 11.24 24.39
CA ASN A 408 -2.60 12.48 25.16
C ASN A 408 -2.36 13.77 24.33
N HIS A 409 -1.84 13.63 23.11
CA HIS A 409 -1.56 14.74 22.19
C HIS A 409 -2.57 14.72 21.02
N ARG A 410 -3.82 15.10 21.29
CA ARG A 410 -4.89 15.12 20.28
C ARG A 410 -4.73 16.23 19.27
N ASP A 411 -4.06 17.31 19.62
CA ASP A 411 -3.67 18.44 18.74
C ASP A 411 -2.85 17.99 17.52
N TYR A 412 -2.18 16.84 17.61
CA TYR A 412 -1.41 16.31 16.49
C TYR A 412 -2.26 15.77 15.33
N PHE A 413 -3.55 15.48 15.56
CA PHE A 413 -4.46 15.08 14.49
C PHE A 413 -4.81 16.23 13.55
N ASP A 414 -4.67 17.47 13.98
CA ASP A 414 -4.92 18.66 13.17
C ASP A 414 -3.74 19.00 12.25
N LYS A 415 -2.60 18.35 12.43
CA LYS A 415 -1.45 18.51 11.54
C LYS A 415 -1.68 17.80 10.20
N ILE A 416 -1.17 18.40 9.13
CA ILE A 416 -1.20 17.83 7.79
C ILE A 416 -0.24 16.62 7.71
N ASP A 417 1.03 16.82 8.10
CA ASP A 417 1.97 15.71 8.26
C ASP A 417 1.76 15.06 9.63
N ARG A 418 1.23 13.85 9.60
CA ARG A 418 1.00 13.03 10.78
C ARG A 418 1.93 11.83 10.86
N SER A 419 3.12 11.92 10.25
CA SER A 419 4.22 10.96 10.41
C SER A 419 5.04 11.26 11.67
N LEU A 420 4.44 11.16 12.86
CA LEU A 420 5.01 11.67 14.11
C LEU A 420 5.31 10.58 15.15
N SER A 421 4.80 9.36 15.00
CA SER A 421 4.95 8.29 15.99
C SER A 421 6.30 7.55 15.87
N SER A 422 6.52 6.62 16.78
CA SER A 422 7.66 5.69 16.74
C SER A 422 7.31 4.33 16.11
N GLY A 423 6.28 4.27 15.27
CA GLY A 423 5.87 3.08 14.54
C GLY A 423 4.47 2.57 14.88
N CYS A 424 3.99 2.75 16.11
CA CYS A 424 2.58 2.50 16.46
C CYS A 424 1.66 3.50 15.78
N VAL A 425 0.37 3.17 15.70
CA VAL A 425 -0.63 4.03 15.05
C VAL A 425 -1.55 4.62 16.09
N ARG A 426 -1.56 5.97 16.20
CA ARG A 426 -2.53 6.67 17.03
C ARG A 426 -3.81 6.88 16.23
N VAL A 427 -4.95 6.65 16.86
CA VAL A 427 -6.26 6.74 16.23
C VAL A 427 -7.03 7.89 16.85
N ASP A 428 -7.58 8.75 16.02
CA ASP A 428 -8.50 9.80 16.44
C ASP A 428 -9.87 9.19 16.76
N ASP A 429 -10.49 9.62 17.85
CA ASP A 429 -11.76 9.09 18.37
C ASP A 429 -11.81 7.55 18.44
N PRO A 430 -10.86 6.90 19.16
CA PRO A 430 -10.76 5.44 19.17
C PRO A 430 -11.91 4.77 19.95
N LEU A 431 -12.71 5.50 20.73
CA LEU A 431 -13.81 4.93 21.51
C LEU A 431 -14.93 4.42 20.63
N GLU A 432 -15.29 5.15 19.58
CA GLU A 432 -16.30 4.70 18.62
C GLU A 432 -15.85 3.45 17.86
N LEU A 433 -14.57 3.38 17.51
CA LEU A 433 -14.00 2.17 16.91
C LEU A 433 -14.03 1.01 17.89
N THR A 434 -13.74 1.26 19.16
CA THR A 434 -13.72 0.26 20.24
C THR A 434 -15.11 -0.30 20.49
N GLU A 435 -16.13 0.55 20.62
CA GLU A 435 -17.53 0.14 20.75
C GLU A 435 -17.95 -0.79 19.62
N TYR A 436 -17.65 -0.40 18.38
CA TYR A 436 -17.93 -1.21 17.20
C TYR A 436 -17.23 -2.58 17.23
N LEU A 437 -15.96 -2.63 17.65
CA LEU A 437 -15.16 -3.86 17.69
C LEU A 437 -15.63 -4.82 18.77
N LEU A 438 -16.15 -4.33 19.88
CA LEU A 438 -16.65 -5.15 20.97
C LEU A 438 -18.05 -5.74 20.71
N ASP A 439 -18.82 -5.13 19.80
CA ASP A 439 -20.07 -5.65 19.22
C ASP A 439 -21.09 -6.17 20.25
N ASP A 440 -21.21 -5.45 21.36
CA ASP A 440 -22.11 -5.80 22.47
C ASP A 440 -22.62 -4.50 23.14
N ALA A 441 -23.66 -3.91 22.54
CA ALA A 441 -24.22 -2.62 22.97
C ALA A 441 -24.78 -2.63 24.42
N VAL A 442 -25.02 -3.80 24.97
CA VAL A 442 -25.49 -3.93 26.38
C VAL A 442 -24.32 -3.72 27.34
N ASN A 443 -23.17 -4.29 27.07
CA ASN A 443 -22.02 -4.26 27.97
C ASN A 443 -20.93 -3.23 27.57
N TRP A 444 -20.91 -2.76 26.32
CA TRP A 444 -19.82 -1.96 25.74
C TRP A 444 -20.32 -0.74 24.94
N ASN A 445 -21.43 -0.11 25.34
CA ASN A 445 -21.81 1.19 24.80
C ASN A 445 -20.90 2.31 25.35
N LEU A 446 -20.93 3.48 24.72
CA LEU A 446 -20.07 4.61 25.09
C LEU A 446 -20.18 5.04 26.54
N ASP A 447 -21.38 4.96 27.14
CA ASP A 447 -21.60 5.32 28.55
C ASP A 447 -20.83 4.38 29.48
N LYS A 448 -20.96 3.07 29.29
CA LYS A 448 -20.23 2.06 30.06
C LYS A 448 -18.73 2.07 29.83
N ILE A 449 -18.30 2.34 28.60
CA ILE A 449 -16.89 2.54 28.30
C ILE A 449 -16.36 3.73 29.08
N THR A 450 -17.09 4.84 29.10
CA THR A 450 -16.72 6.05 29.82
C THR A 450 -16.62 5.79 31.34
N GLU A 451 -17.57 5.05 31.95
CA GLU A 451 -17.52 4.64 33.34
C GLU A 451 -16.25 3.82 33.67
N ILE A 452 -15.87 2.87 32.78
CA ILE A 452 -14.65 2.08 32.93
C ILE A 452 -13.41 2.96 32.87
N LEU A 453 -13.41 3.95 31.99
CA LEU A 453 -12.27 4.87 31.84
C LEU A 453 -12.07 5.75 33.07
N GLN A 454 -13.14 6.17 33.73
CA GLN A 454 -13.09 6.96 34.99
C GLN A 454 -12.44 6.21 36.15
N ASN A 455 -12.49 4.87 36.15
CA ASN A 455 -11.93 4.05 37.24
C ASN A 455 -10.39 3.95 37.18
N GLU A 456 -9.75 4.44 36.15
CA GLU A 456 -8.28 4.41 35.92
C GLU A 456 -7.63 3.02 36.10
N LYS A 457 -8.43 1.94 36.16
CA LYS A 457 -7.92 0.56 36.26
C LYS A 457 -7.79 -0.06 34.88
N THR A 458 -6.63 -0.65 34.62
CA THR A 458 -6.40 -1.39 33.38
C THR A 458 -7.37 -2.55 33.25
N LYS A 459 -8.11 -2.60 32.13
CA LYS A 459 -9.06 -3.68 31.84
C LYS A 459 -8.82 -4.23 30.43
N PHE A 460 -8.63 -5.55 30.36
CA PHE A 460 -8.44 -6.27 29.11
C PHE A 460 -9.75 -6.88 28.64
N VAL A 461 -10.13 -6.67 27.40
CA VAL A 461 -11.36 -7.20 26.80
C VAL A 461 -11.05 -7.84 25.46
N LYS A 462 -11.39 -9.12 25.31
CA LYS A 462 -11.20 -9.86 24.07
C LYS A 462 -12.21 -9.40 23.02
N ILE A 463 -11.77 -9.14 21.81
CA ILE A 463 -12.63 -8.94 20.65
C ILE A 463 -13.12 -10.32 20.21
N LYS A 464 -14.44 -10.54 20.25
CA LYS A 464 -15.07 -11.82 19.86
C LYS A 464 -15.32 -11.90 18.36
N LYS A 465 -15.59 -10.75 17.76
CA LYS A 465 -15.86 -10.53 16.34
C LYS A 465 -14.59 -10.74 15.51
N GLU A 466 -14.72 -11.38 14.35
CA GLU A 466 -13.59 -11.54 13.44
C GLU A 466 -13.43 -10.30 12.57
N VAL A 467 -12.44 -9.48 12.87
CA VAL A 467 -12.10 -8.29 12.10
C VAL A 467 -10.65 -8.39 11.63
N SER A 468 -10.46 -8.48 10.32
CA SER A 468 -9.13 -8.44 9.71
C SER A 468 -8.53 -7.05 9.82
N PHE A 469 -7.21 -6.97 9.88
CA PHE A 469 -6.48 -5.72 10.06
C PHE A 469 -5.34 -5.61 9.07
N HIS A 470 -5.26 -4.47 8.35
CA HIS A 470 -4.26 -4.25 7.30
C HIS A 470 -3.61 -2.88 7.45
N LEU A 471 -2.29 -2.87 7.65
CA LEU A 471 -1.43 -1.68 7.55
C LEU A 471 -0.77 -1.71 6.17
N LEU A 472 -1.17 -0.85 5.27
CA LEU A 472 -0.73 -0.84 3.88
C LEU A 472 -0.21 0.55 3.48
N TYR A 473 0.40 0.62 2.30
CA TYR A 473 1.06 1.82 1.81
C TYR A 473 0.76 2.04 0.33
N TRP A 474 -0.02 3.07 0.00
CA TRP A 474 -0.20 3.49 -1.38
C TRP A 474 -0.36 5.00 -1.47
N THR A 475 0.24 5.61 -2.50
CA THR A 475 0.41 7.05 -2.67
C THR A 475 -0.37 7.63 -3.84
N ALA A 476 -1.11 6.78 -4.59
CA ALA A 476 -1.90 7.21 -5.73
C ALA A 476 -3.17 6.36 -5.87
N TRP A 477 -4.25 6.95 -6.41
CA TRP A 477 -5.46 6.28 -6.89
C TRP A 477 -6.30 7.24 -7.74
N SER A 478 -7.45 6.79 -8.23
CA SER A 478 -8.47 7.69 -8.80
C SER A 478 -9.73 7.68 -7.96
N GLU A 479 -10.39 8.83 -7.88
CA GLU A 479 -11.69 8.98 -7.25
C GLU A 479 -12.51 10.02 -8.02
N ASN A 480 -13.78 9.72 -8.29
CA ASN A 480 -14.68 10.62 -9.05
C ASN A 480 -14.04 11.16 -10.34
N ASN A 481 -13.39 10.30 -11.13
CA ASN A 481 -12.64 10.64 -12.36
C ASN A 481 -11.49 11.64 -12.17
N LYS A 482 -11.00 11.82 -10.95
CA LYS A 482 -9.84 12.64 -10.64
C LYS A 482 -8.68 11.80 -10.14
N LEU A 483 -7.46 12.25 -10.41
CA LEU A 483 -6.23 11.65 -9.88
C LEU A 483 -6.04 12.15 -8.45
N ILE A 484 -5.78 11.22 -7.53
CA ILE A 484 -5.48 11.52 -6.12
C ILE A 484 -4.07 11.05 -5.84
N PHE A 485 -3.30 11.89 -5.15
CA PHE A 485 -1.93 11.60 -4.77
C PHE A 485 -1.69 11.91 -3.29
N ARG A 486 -0.70 11.24 -2.73
CA ARG A 486 -0.17 11.50 -1.38
C ARG A 486 1.34 11.52 -1.44
N ASP A 487 1.96 12.22 -0.53
CA ASP A 487 3.40 12.25 -0.39
C ASP A 487 3.94 10.85 -0.05
N ASP A 488 5.08 10.51 -0.64
CA ASP A 488 5.82 9.29 -0.33
C ASP A 488 6.64 9.48 0.95
N ILE A 489 5.95 9.53 2.10
CA ILE A 489 6.52 9.87 3.41
C ILE A 489 7.66 8.96 3.87
N TYR A 490 7.84 7.82 3.21
CA TYR A 490 8.90 6.86 3.50
C TYR A 490 9.94 6.73 2.39
N ASN A 491 9.81 7.50 1.31
CA ASN A 491 10.69 7.50 0.14
C ASN A 491 10.82 6.09 -0.49
N LEU A 492 9.68 5.44 -0.75
CA LEU A 492 9.64 4.09 -1.31
C LEU A 492 9.34 4.04 -2.80
N ASP A 493 8.76 5.10 -3.38
CA ASP A 493 8.21 5.07 -4.75
C ASP A 493 9.32 5.10 -5.82
N ALA A 494 10.24 6.04 -5.72
CA ALA A 494 11.28 6.22 -6.73
C ALA A 494 12.24 5.02 -6.80
N ASP A 495 12.67 4.49 -5.64
CA ASP A 495 13.52 3.30 -5.57
C ASP A 495 12.81 2.06 -6.14
N LEU A 496 11.53 1.88 -5.80
CA LEU A 496 10.73 0.78 -6.32
C LEU A 496 10.59 0.87 -7.85
N TYR A 497 10.26 2.06 -8.38
CA TYR A 497 10.13 2.24 -9.84
C TYR A 497 11.44 1.90 -10.58
N THR A 498 12.57 2.36 -10.04
CA THR A 498 13.88 2.04 -10.61
C THR A 498 14.10 0.54 -10.69
N LYS A 499 13.79 -0.19 -9.62
CA LYS A 499 13.95 -1.65 -9.58
C LYS A 499 12.96 -2.41 -10.48
N LEU A 500 11.80 -1.82 -10.76
CA LEU A 500 10.82 -2.40 -11.68
C LEU A 500 11.19 -2.27 -13.14
N ARG A 501 12.12 -1.40 -13.49
CA ARG A 501 12.52 -1.09 -14.88
C ARG A 501 13.97 -1.45 -15.21
N ASN A 502 14.72 -1.97 -14.23
CA ASN A 502 16.03 -2.59 -14.38
C ASN A 502 15.93 -4.11 -14.41
#